data_eb25db582ce963f0fca007c07cc29f7f
#
_entry.id   eb25db582ce963f0fca007c07cc29f7f
#
_cell.length_a   1.000
_cell.length_b   1.000
_cell.length_c   1.000
_cell.angle_alpha   90.00
_cell.angle_beta   90.00
_cell.angle_gamma   90.00
#
_symmetry.space_group_name_H-M   'P 1'
#
loop_
_entity.id
_entity.type
_entity.pdbx_description
1 polymer ?
#
loop_
_entity_poly.entity_id
_entity_poly.type
_entity_poly.pdbx_seq_one_letter_code
_entity_poly.pdbx_strand_id
1 'polypeptide(L)'
;MSAQVLSVSLPSEIIYVSGTVNGTAYTWTLIEGAWTATVERAADDTYVVAPTAVTAAGVSTNYALTLYYGLLNLITDRTHADVVKQTDKGFYNASDLNRVGAAVQYVAERFAEQGYAVAVSPKTDWIASDIPTASELETYRQNLATLRALLSVMPTTPEALDSMAGLTYTEANSIEQILLDLDALLTNAALAWYQSGELFAGEV
;
A
#
# COMPACT_ATOMS: atom_id res chain seq x y z
N MET A 1 -14.64 10.67 -14.75
CA MET A 1 -13.74 10.43 -13.59
C MET A 1 -13.83 8.95 -13.27
N SER A 2 -12.75 8.28 -13.01
CA SER A 2 -12.76 6.86 -12.65
C SER A 2 -13.21 6.71 -11.20
N ALA A 3 -14.00 5.67 -10.93
CA ALA A 3 -14.41 5.34 -9.57
C ALA A 3 -13.32 4.52 -8.89
N GLN A 4 -13.18 4.69 -7.57
CA GLN A 4 -12.30 3.92 -6.70
C GLN A 4 -13.13 3.26 -5.59
N VAL A 5 -12.91 1.98 -5.36
CA VAL A 5 -13.51 1.28 -4.22
C VAL A 5 -12.51 1.31 -3.06
N LEU A 6 -12.94 1.85 -1.94
CA LEU A 6 -12.19 1.82 -0.68
C LEU A 6 -12.75 0.72 0.20
N SER A 7 -11.88 0.05 0.96
CA SER A 7 -12.23 -1.04 1.86
C SER A 7 -11.59 -0.83 3.23
N VAL A 8 -12.35 -1.02 4.29
CA VAL A 8 -11.90 -0.89 5.68
C VAL A 8 -12.41 -2.09 6.49
N SER A 9 -11.50 -2.79 7.12
CA SER A 9 -11.81 -3.89 8.04
C SER A 9 -12.09 -3.31 9.42
N LEU A 10 -13.31 -3.54 9.93
CA LEU A 10 -13.74 -3.12 11.27
C LEU A 10 -14.18 -4.34 12.08
N PRO A 11 -14.22 -4.23 13.42
CA PRO A 11 -14.68 -5.32 14.28
C PRO A 11 -16.04 -5.91 13.84
N SER A 12 -16.21 -7.21 13.96
CA SER A 12 -17.38 -7.94 13.45
C SER A 12 -18.71 -7.58 14.13
N GLU A 13 -18.68 -6.95 15.28
CA GLU A 13 -19.85 -6.44 16.00
C GLU A 13 -20.44 -5.14 15.39
N ILE A 14 -19.76 -4.53 14.42
CA ILE A 14 -20.23 -3.33 13.74
C ILE A 14 -21.36 -3.70 12.76
N ILE A 15 -22.50 -3.07 12.91
CA ILE A 15 -23.69 -3.30 12.07
C ILE A 15 -24.01 -2.14 11.13
N TYR A 16 -23.42 -0.98 11.37
CA TYR A 16 -23.63 0.21 10.54
C TYR A 16 -22.37 1.09 10.52
N VAL A 17 -22.07 1.63 9.36
CA VAL A 17 -20.99 2.60 9.17
C VAL A 17 -21.49 3.78 8.36
N SER A 18 -21.19 4.97 8.83
CA SER A 18 -21.31 6.24 8.09
C SER A 18 -19.98 6.96 8.15
N GLY A 19 -19.77 7.96 7.30
CA GLY A 19 -18.54 8.75 7.39
C GLY A 19 -18.16 9.43 6.11
N THR A 20 -17.03 10.11 6.15
CA THR A 20 -16.53 10.91 5.03
C THR A 20 -15.24 10.34 4.47
N VAL A 21 -15.03 10.59 3.18
CA VAL A 21 -13.75 10.43 2.50
C VAL A 21 -13.35 11.78 1.91
N ASN A 22 -12.18 12.27 2.27
CA ASN A 22 -11.68 13.59 1.88
C ASN A 22 -12.73 14.70 2.19
N GLY A 23 -13.42 14.59 3.34
CA GLY A 23 -14.45 15.52 3.79
C GLY A 23 -15.82 15.36 3.13
N THR A 24 -15.99 14.51 2.12
CA THR A 24 -17.28 14.24 1.46
C THR A 24 -17.91 12.98 2.03
N ALA A 25 -19.22 13.03 2.34
CA ALA A 25 -19.96 11.90 2.88
C ALA A 25 -20.24 10.84 1.80
N TYR A 26 -20.03 9.58 2.14
CA TYR A 26 -20.29 8.43 1.28
C TYR A 26 -21.12 7.36 2.00
N THR A 27 -21.81 6.54 1.22
CA THR A 27 -22.51 5.36 1.71
C THR A 27 -21.53 4.20 1.84
N TRP A 28 -21.51 3.56 3.00
CA TRP A 28 -20.70 2.39 3.29
C TRP A 28 -21.55 1.12 3.28
N THR A 29 -21.06 0.07 2.66
CA THR A 29 -21.73 -1.23 2.54
C THR A 29 -20.80 -2.34 2.99
N LEU A 30 -21.30 -3.30 3.76
CA LEU A 30 -20.51 -4.47 4.16
C LEU A 30 -20.49 -5.48 3.00
N ILE A 31 -19.29 -5.76 2.48
CA ILE A 31 -19.06 -6.73 1.41
C ILE A 31 -17.90 -7.64 1.84
N GLU A 32 -18.12 -8.94 1.85
CA GLU A 32 -17.11 -9.96 2.18
C GLU A 32 -16.36 -9.71 3.52
N GLY A 33 -17.05 -9.13 4.50
CA GLY A 33 -16.49 -8.85 5.82
C GLY A 33 -15.75 -7.53 5.96
N ALA A 34 -15.68 -6.73 4.91
CA ALA A 34 -15.12 -5.38 4.94
C ALA A 34 -16.16 -4.32 4.59
N TRP A 35 -16.05 -3.16 5.19
CA TRP A 35 -16.89 -1.99 4.88
C TRP A 35 -16.31 -1.26 3.68
N THR A 36 -17.10 -1.14 2.61
CA THR A 36 -16.68 -0.56 1.33
C THR A 36 -17.45 0.70 0.98
N ALA A 37 -16.77 1.64 0.34
CA ALA A 37 -17.38 2.81 -0.27
C ALA A 37 -16.81 3.03 -1.66
N THR A 38 -17.67 3.36 -2.62
CA THR A 38 -17.25 3.76 -3.97
C THR A 38 -17.15 5.28 -4.04
N VAL A 39 -15.96 5.79 -4.29
CA VAL A 39 -15.64 7.23 -4.30
C VAL A 39 -15.09 7.66 -5.65
N GLU A 40 -15.01 8.96 -5.89
CA GLU A 40 -14.25 9.48 -7.02
C GLU A 40 -12.75 9.30 -6.76
N ARG A 41 -11.99 8.93 -7.80
CA ARG A 41 -10.54 8.76 -7.69
C ARG A 41 -9.88 10.10 -7.41
N ALA A 42 -9.14 10.18 -6.30
CA ALA A 42 -8.34 11.34 -5.94
C ALA A 42 -7.13 11.46 -6.88
N ALA A 43 -6.70 12.69 -7.18
CA ALA A 43 -5.60 12.95 -8.11
C ALA A 43 -4.24 12.47 -7.58
N ASP A 44 -4.08 12.42 -6.26
CA ASP A 44 -2.89 11.97 -5.54
C ASP A 44 -3.04 10.55 -4.98
N ASP A 45 -4.14 9.86 -5.33
CA ASP A 45 -4.47 8.52 -4.83
C ASP A 45 -4.42 8.40 -3.29
N THR A 46 -4.72 9.51 -2.58
CA THR A 46 -4.77 9.58 -1.11
C THR A 46 -6.20 9.82 -0.64
N TYR A 47 -6.63 9.01 0.33
CA TYR A 47 -8.00 9.05 0.86
C TYR A 47 -7.98 9.15 2.39
N VAL A 48 -8.30 10.33 2.91
CA VAL A 48 -8.50 10.54 4.34
C VAL A 48 -9.91 10.09 4.69
N VAL A 49 -10.00 8.98 5.43
CA VAL A 49 -11.25 8.29 5.74
C VAL A 49 -11.58 8.50 7.21
N ALA A 50 -12.77 9.00 7.49
CA ALA A 50 -13.27 9.24 8.84
C ALA A 50 -14.62 8.53 9.05
N PRO A 51 -14.64 7.21 9.29
CA PRO A 51 -15.85 6.44 9.48
C PRO A 51 -16.29 6.50 10.95
N THR A 52 -17.61 6.59 11.13
CA THR A 52 -18.30 6.37 12.39
C THR A 52 -18.99 5.01 12.33
N ALA A 53 -18.56 4.09 13.17
CA ALA A 53 -19.08 2.73 13.23
C ALA A 53 -20.00 2.55 14.44
N VAL A 54 -21.10 1.81 14.27
CA VAL A 54 -22.11 1.60 15.31
C VAL A 54 -22.34 0.10 15.50
N THR A 55 -22.30 -0.36 16.75
CA THR A 55 -22.63 -1.73 17.15
C THR A 55 -24.14 -1.95 17.28
N ALA A 56 -24.57 -3.21 17.35
CA ALA A 56 -25.98 -3.55 17.63
C ALA A 56 -26.48 -3.01 18.99
N ALA A 57 -25.61 -2.76 19.95
CA ALA A 57 -25.94 -2.13 21.23
C ALA A 57 -26.04 -0.59 21.15
N GLY A 58 -25.87 0.01 19.97
CA GLY A 58 -25.93 1.46 19.76
C GLY A 58 -24.66 2.21 20.20
N VAL A 59 -23.56 1.49 20.48
CA VAL A 59 -22.28 2.13 20.79
C VAL A 59 -21.67 2.65 19.50
N SER A 60 -21.29 3.93 19.51
CA SER A 60 -20.69 4.61 18.35
C SER A 60 -19.21 4.84 18.58
N THR A 61 -18.37 4.50 17.59
CA THR A 61 -16.92 4.71 17.61
C THR A 61 -16.48 5.43 16.34
N ASN A 62 -15.69 6.48 16.50
CA ASN A 62 -15.09 7.21 15.38
C ASN A 62 -13.69 6.66 15.09
N TYR A 63 -13.44 6.38 13.84
CA TYR A 63 -12.11 6.00 13.34
C TYR A 63 -11.55 7.10 12.45
N ALA A 64 -10.23 7.13 12.31
CA ALA A 64 -9.54 7.98 11.37
C ALA A 64 -8.37 7.19 10.77
N LEU A 65 -8.34 7.09 9.46
CA LEU A 65 -7.28 6.40 8.74
C LEU A 65 -7.03 7.06 7.38
N THR A 66 -5.85 6.84 6.84
CA THR A 66 -5.52 7.27 5.49
C THR A 66 -5.24 6.03 4.65
N LEU A 67 -5.97 5.91 3.54
CA LEU A 67 -5.79 4.86 2.54
C LEU A 67 -5.06 5.44 1.33
N TYR A 68 -4.30 4.60 0.66
CA TYR A 68 -3.50 4.98 -0.50
C TYR A 68 -3.74 4.02 -1.66
N TYR A 69 -3.37 4.48 -2.87
CA TYR A 69 -3.33 3.67 -4.07
C TYR A 69 -2.03 3.92 -4.85
N GLY A 70 -1.53 2.87 -5.55
CA GLY A 70 -0.35 3.01 -6.39
C GLY A 70 0.92 3.41 -5.65
N LEU A 71 1.80 4.16 -6.32
CA LEU A 71 3.15 4.49 -5.85
C LEU A 71 3.42 5.99 -5.66
N LEU A 72 2.45 6.85 -5.95
CA LEU A 72 2.65 8.31 -6.01
C LEU A 72 3.10 8.92 -4.68
N ASN A 73 2.75 8.29 -3.56
CA ASN A 73 3.00 8.82 -2.22
C ASN A 73 4.21 8.18 -1.51
N LEU A 74 5.00 7.34 -2.21
CA LEU A 74 6.16 6.68 -1.59
C LEU A 74 7.22 7.71 -1.18
N ILE A 75 7.83 7.50 -0.02
CA ILE A 75 8.82 8.37 0.62
C ILE A 75 10.16 7.65 0.67
N THR A 76 11.13 8.12 -0.12
CA THR A 76 12.47 7.52 -0.19
C THR A 76 13.58 8.47 0.25
N ASP A 77 13.22 9.64 0.76
CA ASP A 77 14.12 10.74 1.06
C ASP A 77 14.04 11.19 2.54
N ARG A 78 13.64 10.27 3.45
CA ARG A 78 13.72 10.53 4.89
C ARG A 78 15.15 10.78 5.32
N THR A 79 15.35 11.73 6.23
CA THR A 79 16.66 12.11 6.75
C THR A 79 16.74 11.93 8.26
N HIS A 80 17.95 11.87 8.79
CA HIS A 80 18.16 11.91 10.24
C HIS A 80 17.54 13.17 10.87
N ALA A 81 17.53 14.30 10.15
CA ALA A 81 16.93 15.54 10.64
C ALA A 81 15.40 15.42 10.81
N ASP A 82 14.72 14.65 9.97
CA ASP A 82 13.29 14.39 10.09
C ASP A 82 12.98 13.62 11.38
N VAL A 83 13.81 12.62 11.70
CA VAL A 83 13.68 11.83 12.93
C VAL A 83 13.93 12.68 14.17
N VAL A 84 15.03 13.46 14.19
CA VAL A 84 15.39 14.31 15.33
C VAL A 84 14.36 15.41 15.59
N LYS A 85 13.83 16.00 14.51
CA LYS A 85 12.82 17.06 14.60
C LYS A 85 11.40 16.53 14.79
N GLN A 86 11.22 15.21 14.75
CA GLN A 86 9.92 14.55 14.86
C GLN A 86 8.90 15.11 13.85
N THR A 87 9.33 15.28 12.58
CA THR A 87 8.42 15.65 11.50
C THR A 87 7.54 14.44 11.12
N ASP A 88 6.39 14.68 10.49
CA ASP A 88 5.52 13.60 10.01
C ASP A 88 6.28 12.57 9.15
N LYS A 89 7.24 13.04 8.36
CA LYS A 89 8.12 12.22 7.53
C LYS A 89 9.11 11.38 8.34
N GLY A 90 9.48 11.82 9.54
CA GLY A 90 10.41 11.12 10.44
C GLY A 90 9.79 10.00 11.25
N PHE A 91 8.46 9.89 11.25
CA PHE A 91 7.73 8.79 11.87
C PHE A 91 7.53 7.64 10.89
N TYR A 92 7.25 6.45 11.42
CA TYR A 92 6.74 5.31 10.66
C TYR A 92 5.50 4.79 11.41
N ASN A 93 4.34 5.16 10.95
CA ASN A 93 3.06 5.01 11.64
C ASN A 93 2.04 4.21 10.79
N ALA A 94 0.79 4.12 11.24
CA ALA A 94 -0.28 3.43 10.53
C ALA A 94 -0.47 3.90 9.07
N SER A 95 -0.29 5.21 8.83
CA SER A 95 -0.38 5.79 7.48
C SER A 95 0.76 5.28 6.58
N ASP A 96 2.00 5.14 7.11
CA ASP A 96 3.12 4.57 6.38
C ASP A 96 2.90 3.08 6.05
N LEU A 97 2.39 2.32 7.03
CA LEU A 97 2.04 0.91 6.82
C LEU A 97 0.96 0.76 5.73
N ASN A 98 -0.06 1.63 5.71
CA ASN A 98 -1.11 1.63 4.69
C ASN A 98 -0.54 1.97 3.31
N ARG A 99 0.31 3.00 3.23
CA ARG A 99 0.94 3.44 1.98
C ARG A 99 1.77 2.33 1.35
N VAL A 100 2.64 1.72 2.14
CA VAL A 100 3.49 0.63 1.64
C VAL A 100 2.66 -0.63 1.36
N GLY A 101 1.66 -0.95 2.19
CA GLY A 101 0.73 -2.05 1.92
C GLY A 101 0.02 -1.90 0.59
N ALA A 102 -0.49 -0.70 0.29
CA ALA A 102 -1.13 -0.39 -0.98
C ALA A 102 -0.14 -0.46 -2.17
N ALA A 103 1.09 0.00 -1.98
CA ALA A 103 2.13 -0.11 -2.99
C ALA A 103 2.54 -1.56 -3.26
N VAL A 104 2.63 -2.41 -2.23
CA VAL A 104 2.84 -3.87 -2.37
C VAL A 104 1.72 -4.50 -3.18
N GLN A 105 0.47 -4.18 -2.89
CA GLN A 105 -0.68 -4.68 -3.64
C GLN A 105 -0.59 -4.25 -5.12
N TYR A 106 -0.36 -2.98 -5.39
CA TYR A 106 -0.23 -2.44 -6.74
C TYR A 106 0.88 -3.13 -7.55
N VAL A 107 2.08 -3.29 -6.97
CA VAL A 107 3.20 -3.96 -7.64
C VAL A 107 2.89 -5.44 -7.88
N ALA A 108 2.23 -6.12 -6.93
CA ALA A 108 1.81 -7.51 -7.08
C ALA A 108 0.80 -7.68 -8.24
N GLU A 109 -0.17 -6.78 -8.37
CA GLU A 109 -1.13 -6.77 -9.46
C GLU A 109 -0.42 -6.59 -10.81
N ARG A 110 0.55 -5.69 -10.90
CA ARG A 110 1.37 -5.50 -12.10
C ARG A 110 2.22 -6.72 -12.47
N PHE A 111 2.76 -7.43 -11.48
CA PHE A 111 3.43 -8.71 -11.71
C PHE A 111 2.45 -9.76 -12.27
N ALA A 112 1.25 -9.85 -11.69
CA ALA A 112 0.22 -10.78 -12.14
C ALA A 112 -0.23 -10.50 -13.58
N GLU A 113 -0.36 -9.23 -13.97
CA GLU A 113 -0.66 -8.82 -15.35
C GLU A 113 0.41 -9.30 -16.36
N GLN A 114 1.66 -9.43 -15.92
CA GLN A 114 2.75 -9.97 -16.73
C GLN A 114 2.92 -11.50 -16.60
N GLY A 115 1.98 -12.18 -15.94
CA GLY A 115 1.93 -13.64 -15.83
C GLY A 115 2.75 -14.24 -14.71
N TYR A 116 3.26 -13.44 -13.77
CA TYR A 116 3.94 -13.95 -12.58
C TYR A 116 2.93 -14.41 -11.52
N ALA A 117 3.19 -15.56 -10.90
CA ALA A 117 2.43 -15.99 -9.73
C ALA A 117 2.93 -15.25 -8.48
N VAL A 118 2.09 -14.42 -7.88
CA VAL A 118 2.45 -13.59 -6.73
C VAL A 118 1.62 -13.98 -5.52
N ALA A 119 2.26 -14.32 -4.41
CA ALA A 119 1.63 -14.67 -3.16
C ALA A 119 2.01 -13.64 -2.08
N VAL A 120 1.28 -12.53 -2.01
CA VAL A 120 1.42 -11.50 -0.98
C VAL A 120 0.07 -11.26 -0.29
N SER A 121 0.12 -10.77 0.94
CA SER A 121 -1.06 -10.50 1.76
C SER A 121 -0.86 -9.17 2.51
N PRO A 122 -0.88 -8.02 1.81
CA PRO A 122 -0.72 -6.73 2.46
C PRO A 122 -1.97 -6.33 3.23
N LYS A 123 -1.79 -5.79 4.44
CA LYS A 123 -2.83 -5.04 5.15
C LYS A 123 -2.69 -3.56 4.79
N THR A 124 -3.80 -2.90 4.43
CA THR A 124 -3.82 -1.53 3.89
C THR A 124 -4.74 -0.59 4.68
N ASP A 125 -5.30 -1.04 5.79
CA ASP A 125 -6.33 -0.36 6.56
C ASP A 125 -5.97 -0.23 8.06
N TRP A 126 -4.67 -0.06 8.36
CA TRP A 126 -4.21 0.24 9.72
C TRP A 126 -4.82 1.54 10.23
N ILE A 127 -5.28 1.54 11.47
CA ILE A 127 -5.74 2.73 12.18
C ILE A 127 -4.72 3.15 13.25
N ALA A 128 -4.78 4.39 13.69
CA ALA A 128 -3.79 4.95 14.63
C ALA A 128 -3.75 4.23 15.99
N SER A 129 -4.80 3.52 16.37
CA SER A 129 -4.85 2.72 17.60
C SER A 129 -4.34 1.29 17.42
N ASP A 130 -4.06 0.85 16.21
CA ASP A 130 -3.51 -0.49 15.97
C ASP A 130 -2.07 -0.56 16.45
N ILE A 131 -1.78 -1.65 17.14
CA ILE A 131 -0.41 -2.00 17.54
C ILE A 131 -0.03 -3.24 16.73
N PRO A 132 0.82 -3.12 15.70
CA PRO A 132 1.21 -4.26 14.89
C PRO A 132 1.85 -5.35 15.75
N THR A 133 1.38 -6.57 15.58
CA THR A 133 1.99 -7.75 16.19
C THR A 133 3.29 -8.13 15.46
N ALA A 134 4.16 -8.91 16.11
CA ALA A 134 5.38 -9.42 15.47
C ALA A 134 5.07 -10.23 14.21
N SER A 135 3.98 -10.99 14.20
CA SER A 135 3.54 -11.77 13.03
C SER A 135 3.08 -10.89 11.88
N GLU A 136 2.38 -9.80 12.14
CA GLU A 136 1.94 -8.85 11.10
C GLU A 136 3.13 -8.11 10.50
N LEU A 137 4.10 -7.67 11.32
CA LEU A 137 5.33 -7.06 10.83
C LEU A 137 6.19 -8.06 10.03
N GLU A 138 6.21 -9.32 10.41
CA GLU A 138 6.88 -10.36 9.63
C GLU A 138 6.19 -10.58 8.28
N THR A 139 4.85 -10.65 8.24
CA THR A 139 4.09 -10.71 6.99
C THR A 139 4.38 -9.51 6.09
N TYR A 140 4.41 -8.31 6.67
CA TYR A 140 4.75 -7.08 5.96
C TYR A 140 6.15 -7.17 5.31
N ARG A 141 7.17 -7.59 6.06
CA ARG A 141 8.52 -7.80 5.57
C ARG A 141 8.58 -8.88 4.46
N GLN A 142 7.89 -10.00 4.67
CA GLN A 142 7.85 -11.12 3.72
C GLN A 142 7.20 -10.74 2.39
N ASN A 143 6.16 -9.90 2.40
CA ASN A 143 5.56 -9.39 1.19
C ASN A 143 6.59 -8.67 0.29
N LEU A 144 7.42 -7.80 0.88
CA LEU A 144 8.49 -7.09 0.17
C LEU A 144 9.56 -8.04 -0.36
N ALA A 145 10.02 -8.98 0.48
CA ALA A 145 11.02 -9.97 0.09
C ALA A 145 10.51 -10.87 -1.06
N THR A 146 9.23 -11.26 -1.02
CA THR A 146 8.57 -12.04 -2.07
C THR A 146 8.58 -11.29 -3.40
N LEU A 147 8.13 -10.04 -3.42
CA LEU A 147 8.11 -9.24 -4.64
C LEU A 147 9.52 -9.04 -5.21
N ARG A 148 10.48 -8.67 -4.35
CA ARG A 148 11.88 -8.45 -4.75
C ARG A 148 12.52 -9.71 -5.35
N ALA A 149 12.14 -10.90 -4.91
CA ALA A 149 12.68 -12.17 -5.39
C ALA A 149 12.12 -12.62 -6.76
N LEU A 150 11.06 -12.00 -7.27
CA LEU A 150 10.42 -12.38 -8.53
C LEU A 150 11.26 -12.03 -9.76
N LEU A 151 12.10 -10.99 -9.68
CA LEU A 151 12.95 -10.54 -10.76
C LEU A 151 14.42 -10.40 -10.30
N SER A 152 15.34 -10.49 -11.26
CA SER A 152 16.70 -10.02 -11.05
C SER A 152 16.69 -8.50 -10.99
N VAL A 153 16.81 -7.96 -9.79
CA VAL A 153 16.83 -6.51 -9.56
C VAL A 153 18.18 -5.88 -9.92
N MET A 154 18.18 -4.57 -10.11
CA MET A 154 19.43 -3.82 -10.34
C MET A 154 20.33 -3.86 -9.09
N PRO A 155 21.66 -3.80 -9.24
CA PRO A 155 22.58 -3.77 -8.09
C PRO A 155 22.37 -2.59 -7.13
N THR A 156 21.69 -1.53 -7.60
CA THR A 156 21.33 -0.34 -6.81
C THR A 156 20.05 -0.51 -5.99
N THR A 157 19.23 -1.52 -6.31
CA THR A 157 18.00 -1.80 -5.55
C THR A 157 18.37 -2.32 -4.17
N PRO A 158 17.85 -1.72 -3.09
CA PRO A 158 18.17 -2.13 -1.74
C PRO A 158 17.85 -3.60 -1.46
N GLU A 159 18.55 -4.20 -0.50
CA GLU A 159 18.20 -5.51 0.00
C GLU A 159 16.91 -5.46 0.84
N ALA A 160 16.14 -6.55 0.78
CA ALA A 160 15.00 -6.71 1.68
C ALA A 160 15.48 -6.80 3.12
N LEU A 161 14.72 -6.22 4.04
CA LEU A 161 15.08 -6.22 5.46
C LEU A 161 15.03 -7.63 6.06
N ASP A 162 15.95 -7.90 6.97
CA ASP A 162 15.94 -9.14 7.78
C ASP A 162 14.95 -9.04 8.95
N SER A 163 14.64 -7.85 9.43
CA SER A 163 13.75 -7.59 10.57
C SER A 163 13.14 -6.19 10.48
N MET A 164 11.95 -6.03 11.05
CA MET A 164 11.31 -4.72 11.26
C MET A 164 11.64 -4.13 12.65
N ALA A 165 12.35 -4.88 13.51
CA ALA A 165 12.70 -4.40 14.84
C ALA A 165 13.78 -3.31 14.76
N GLY A 166 13.51 -2.17 15.37
CA GLY A 166 14.43 -1.04 15.38
C GLY A 166 14.57 -0.33 14.02
N LEU A 167 13.54 -0.37 13.20
CA LEU A 167 13.51 0.23 11.87
C LEU A 167 14.12 1.64 11.87
N THR A 168 15.13 1.84 11.06
CA THR A 168 15.78 3.13 10.84
C THR A 168 15.14 3.89 9.68
N TYR A 169 15.39 5.19 9.59
CA TYR A 169 14.90 6.00 8.46
C TYR A 169 15.48 5.56 7.11
N THR A 170 16.71 5.04 7.09
CA THR A 170 17.36 4.51 5.88
C THR A 170 16.69 3.21 5.43
N GLU A 171 16.36 2.33 6.35
CA GLU A 171 15.63 1.10 6.06
C GLU A 171 14.20 1.39 5.60
N ALA A 172 13.52 2.37 6.21
CA ALA A 172 12.22 2.84 5.76
C ALA A 172 12.25 3.38 4.32
N ASN A 173 13.30 4.14 3.95
CA ASN A 173 13.52 4.57 2.57
C ASN A 173 13.78 3.37 1.64
N SER A 174 14.56 2.38 2.09
CA SER A 174 14.88 1.18 1.30
C SER A 174 13.64 0.35 0.98
N ILE A 175 12.71 0.20 1.92
CA ILE A 175 11.42 -0.47 1.73
C ILE A 175 10.67 0.15 0.53
N GLU A 176 10.54 1.46 0.54
CA GLU A 176 9.76 2.18 -0.46
C GLU A 176 10.52 2.27 -1.80
N GLN A 177 11.86 2.35 -1.76
CA GLN A 177 12.70 2.33 -2.96
C GLN A 177 12.63 0.99 -3.71
N ILE A 178 12.59 -0.15 -3.00
CA ILE A 178 12.41 -1.47 -3.62
C ILE A 178 11.15 -1.49 -4.49
N LEU A 179 10.03 -0.95 -4.00
CA LEU A 179 8.76 -0.95 -4.75
C LEU A 179 8.82 -0.07 -6.00
N LEU A 180 9.48 1.09 -5.93
CA LEU A 180 9.71 1.95 -7.10
C LEU A 180 10.60 1.28 -8.13
N ASP A 181 11.68 0.62 -7.69
CA ASP A 181 12.62 -0.06 -8.57
C ASP A 181 11.94 -1.25 -9.29
N LEU A 182 11.10 -2.01 -8.58
CA LEU A 182 10.33 -3.12 -9.17
C LEU A 182 9.34 -2.62 -10.22
N ASP A 183 8.62 -1.53 -9.96
CA ASP A 183 7.70 -0.94 -10.92
C ASP A 183 8.43 -0.44 -12.17
N ALA A 184 9.59 0.19 -12.00
CA ALA A 184 10.44 0.63 -13.10
C ALA A 184 10.94 -0.57 -13.94
N LEU A 185 11.34 -1.68 -13.31
CA LEU A 185 11.73 -2.90 -14.00
C LEU A 185 10.58 -3.51 -14.79
N LEU A 186 9.39 -3.61 -14.21
CA LEU A 186 8.18 -4.11 -14.90
C LEU A 186 7.82 -3.23 -16.10
N THR A 187 7.91 -1.92 -15.95
CA THR A 187 7.67 -0.95 -17.03
C THR A 187 8.67 -1.14 -18.17
N ASN A 188 9.96 -1.26 -17.84
CA ASN A 188 11.01 -1.45 -18.83
C ASN A 188 10.91 -2.82 -19.52
N ALA A 189 10.55 -3.89 -18.80
CA ALA A 189 10.32 -5.20 -19.36
C ALA A 189 9.15 -5.20 -20.36
N ALA A 190 8.04 -4.54 -20.03
CA ALA A 190 6.90 -4.40 -20.92
C ALA A 190 7.27 -3.63 -22.22
N LEU A 191 8.03 -2.54 -22.10
CA LEU A 191 8.51 -1.77 -23.23
C LEU A 191 9.48 -2.59 -24.12
N ALA A 192 10.42 -3.33 -23.51
CA ALA A 192 11.34 -4.17 -24.24
C ALA A 192 10.62 -5.31 -25.00
N TRP A 193 9.59 -5.89 -24.38
CA TRP A 193 8.76 -6.91 -25.04
C TRP A 193 8.00 -6.33 -26.23
N TYR A 194 7.43 -5.14 -26.11
CA TYR A 194 6.71 -4.48 -27.19
C TYR A 194 7.64 -4.19 -28.38
N GLN A 195 8.83 -3.67 -28.12
CA GLN A 195 9.84 -3.40 -29.16
C GLN A 195 10.38 -4.67 -29.82
N SER A 196 10.53 -5.77 -29.09
CA SER A 196 11.00 -7.05 -29.64
C SER A 196 9.94 -7.72 -30.54
N GLY A 197 8.65 -7.43 -30.33
CA GLY A 197 7.57 -7.91 -31.19
C GLY A 197 7.51 -7.22 -32.56
N GLU A 198 8.17 -6.08 -32.73
CA GLU A 198 8.28 -5.35 -34.00
C GLU A 198 9.51 -5.75 -34.85
N LEU A 199 10.40 -6.55 -34.30
CA LEU A 199 11.52 -7.10 -35.05
C LEU A 199 11.07 -8.29 -35.87
N PHE A 200 10.72 -8.05 -37.13
CA PHE A 200 10.47 -9.10 -38.12
C PHE A 200 11.80 -9.83 -38.42
N ALA A 201 12.03 -10.97 -37.78
CA ALA A 201 13.09 -11.87 -38.16
C ALA A 201 12.75 -12.51 -39.54
N GLY A 202 13.28 -11.98 -40.62
CA GLY A 202 13.11 -12.61 -41.91
C GLY A 202 13.00 -11.72 -43.15
N GLU A 203 13.07 -10.43 -43.06
CA GLU A 203 13.21 -9.55 -44.21
C GLU A 203 14.68 -9.24 -44.48
N VAL A 204 15.31 -10.11 -45.27
CA VAL A 204 16.55 -9.84 -45.98
C VAL A 204 16.23 -9.86 -47.47
#